data_42cf06903d12cf339a1bd885d642c3c7
#
_entry.id   42cf06903d12cf339a1bd885d642c3c7
#
_cell.length_a   1.000
_cell.length_b   1.000
_cell.length_c   1.000
_cell.angle_alpha   90.00
_cell.angle_beta   90.00
_cell.angle_gamma   90.00
#
_symmetry.space_group_name_H-M   'P 1'
#
loop_
_entity.id
_entity.type
_entity.pdbx_description
1 polymer ?
#
loop_
_entity_poly.entity_id
_entity_poly.type
_entity_poly.pdbx_seq_one_letter_code
_entity_poly.pdbx_strand_id
1 'polypeptide(L)'
;EQVEQFGNHSQPAFQEVNLHDVLDRARRSALLGFGAHMTIIEDYDPSLPMAWGDADQLLQVVLNLLKNASEAADPVGGTIRIRTFYEHSFRLRRSDGSGKLLPLQIEISDDGPGLPDSIRDDIFDPFVSGRENGTGLGLALVSKIIADHQGWISVTSEPGKTVFRLSLSRVPTTPKAR
;
A
#
# COMPACT_ATOMS: atom_id res chain seq x y z
N GLU A 1 -3.45 -10.76 19.46
CA GLU A 1 -2.42 -9.75 19.20
C GLU A 1 -2.76 -8.92 17.97
N GLN A 2 -3.06 -9.55 16.81
CA GLN A 2 -3.42 -8.81 15.59
C GLN A 2 -4.72 -8.02 15.75
N VAL A 3 -5.69 -8.53 16.51
CA VAL A 3 -6.94 -7.82 16.79
C VAL A 3 -6.68 -6.60 17.67
N GLU A 4 -5.81 -6.71 18.65
CA GLU A 4 -5.41 -5.58 19.49
C GLU A 4 -4.68 -4.51 18.67
N GLN A 5 -3.76 -4.92 17.78
CA GLN A 5 -3.07 -3.99 16.88
C GLN A 5 -4.06 -3.25 15.96
N PHE A 6 -5.05 -3.95 15.42
CA PHE A 6 -6.07 -3.35 14.58
C PHE A 6 -6.92 -2.33 15.34
N GLY A 7 -7.30 -2.65 16.60
CA GLY A 7 -8.15 -1.79 17.42
C GLY A 7 -7.42 -0.61 18.06
N ASN A 8 -6.10 -0.69 18.22
CA ASN A 8 -5.31 0.26 18.98
C ASN A 8 -4.47 1.22 18.12
N HIS A 9 -4.68 1.23 16.80
CA HIS A 9 -3.94 2.15 15.94
C HIS A 9 -4.35 3.59 16.21
N SER A 10 -3.36 4.41 16.59
CA SER A 10 -3.53 5.83 16.78
C SER A 10 -3.64 6.57 15.44
N GLN A 11 -4.10 7.82 15.51
CA GLN A 11 -4.09 8.71 14.35
C GLN A 11 -2.65 8.94 13.86
N PRO A 12 -2.46 9.14 12.53
CA PRO A 12 -1.13 9.39 11.98
C PRO A 12 -0.47 10.63 12.58
N ALA A 13 0.82 10.52 12.90
CA ALA A 13 1.66 11.66 13.20
C ALA A 13 2.18 12.23 11.87
N PHE A 14 1.46 13.16 11.28
CA PHE A 14 1.75 13.71 9.97
C PHE A 14 3.05 14.50 9.94
N GLN A 15 3.91 14.15 9.01
CA GLN A 15 5.18 14.81 8.72
C GLN A 15 5.59 14.57 7.26
N GLU A 16 6.67 15.20 6.84
CA GLU A 16 7.26 14.92 5.54
C GLU A 16 7.84 13.50 5.52
N VAL A 17 7.50 12.74 4.50
CA VAL A 17 7.95 11.36 4.34
C VAL A 17 8.50 11.15 2.94
N ASN A 18 9.75 10.68 2.87
CA ASN A 18 10.29 10.17 1.62
C ASN A 18 9.78 8.74 1.41
N LEU A 19 8.88 8.57 0.46
CA LEU A 19 8.27 7.26 0.20
C LEU A 19 9.30 6.22 -0.23
N HIS A 20 10.35 6.61 -0.94
CA HIS A 20 11.39 5.66 -1.37
C HIS A 20 12.19 5.11 -0.20
N ASP A 21 12.40 5.90 0.87
CA ASP A 21 13.02 5.40 2.09
C ASP A 21 12.14 4.35 2.78
N VAL A 22 10.82 4.61 2.83
CA VAL A 22 9.85 3.64 3.38
C VAL A 22 9.85 2.35 2.56
N LEU A 23 9.79 2.48 1.24
CA LEU A 23 9.78 1.33 0.33
C LEU A 23 11.07 0.52 0.43
N ASP A 24 12.21 1.19 0.52
CA ASP A 24 13.52 0.53 0.65
C ASP A 24 13.63 -0.26 1.97
N ARG A 25 13.20 0.33 3.07
CA ARG A 25 13.17 -0.36 4.37
C ARG A 25 12.27 -1.59 4.33
N ALA A 26 11.08 -1.44 3.74
CA ALA A 26 10.13 -2.55 3.61
C ALA A 26 10.70 -3.68 2.75
N ARG A 27 11.31 -3.33 1.62
CA ARG A 27 11.93 -4.30 0.70
C ARG A 27 13.04 -5.08 1.40
N ARG A 28 13.94 -4.39 2.08
CA ARG A 28 15.04 -5.04 2.80
C ARG A 28 14.53 -5.97 3.88
N SER A 29 13.54 -5.55 4.64
CA SER A 29 12.91 -6.38 5.67
C SER A 29 12.24 -7.62 5.08
N ALA A 30 11.51 -7.45 3.98
CA ALA A 30 10.85 -8.56 3.29
C ALA A 30 11.87 -9.59 2.79
N LEU A 31 12.94 -9.15 2.15
CA LEU A 31 13.96 -10.04 1.59
C LEU A 31 14.73 -10.81 2.66
N LEU A 32 14.84 -10.27 3.88
CA LEU A 32 15.46 -10.95 5.02
C LEU A 32 14.51 -11.92 5.73
N GLY A 33 13.22 -11.87 5.43
CA GLY A 33 12.19 -12.65 6.12
C GLY A 33 11.21 -13.30 5.16
N PHE A 34 9.95 -12.92 5.26
CA PHE A 34 8.83 -13.57 4.56
C PHE A 34 8.93 -13.54 3.03
N GLY A 35 9.68 -12.63 2.47
CA GLY A 35 9.86 -12.47 1.02
C GLY A 35 11.19 -13.01 0.49
N ALA A 36 11.92 -13.81 1.26
CA ALA A 36 13.26 -14.30 0.89
C ALA A 36 13.25 -15.11 -0.43
N HIS A 37 12.13 -15.72 -0.77
CA HIS A 37 11.94 -16.49 -2.03
C HIS A 37 11.55 -15.62 -3.22
N MET A 38 11.31 -14.32 -3.00
CA MET A 38 10.81 -13.39 -4.03
C MET A 38 11.95 -12.63 -4.70
N THR A 39 11.73 -12.26 -5.95
CA THR A 39 12.51 -11.23 -6.65
C THR A 39 11.71 -9.93 -6.58
N ILE A 40 12.31 -8.86 -6.04
CA ILE A 40 11.66 -7.56 -5.93
C ILE A 40 12.33 -6.58 -6.88
N ILE A 41 11.56 -6.08 -7.84
CA ILE A 41 12.01 -5.11 -8.86
C ILE A 41 11.52 -3.73 -8.45
N GLU A 42 12.43 -2.75 -8.44
CA GLU A 42 12.13 -1.35 -8.16
C GLU A 42 12.04 -0.57 -9.47
N ASP A 43 10.97 0.21 -9.62
CA ASP A 43 10.72 1.09 -10.76
C ASP A 43 10.24 2.43 -10.20
N TYR A 44 11.18 3.24 -9.71
CA TYR A 44 10.88 4.44 -8.96
C TYR A 44 11.11 5.69 -9.80
N ASP A 45 10.19 6.66 -9.65
CA ASP A 45 10.39 8.02 -10.12
C ASP A 45 11.28 8.77 -9.14
N PRO A 46 12.55 9.08 -9.49
CA PRO A 46 13.47 9.73 -8.57
C PRO A 46 13.08 11.17 -8.23
N SER A 47 12.19 11.78 -9.01
CA SER A 47 11.71 13.14 -8.80
C SER A 47 10.43 13.21 -7.93
N LEU A 48 9.98 12.09 -7.40
CA LEU A 48 8.74 12.04 -6.61
C LEU A 48 8.84 12.96 -5.39
N PRO A 49 7.89 13.90 -5.21
CA PRO A 49 7.90 14.77 -4.02
C PRO A 49 7.67 13.99 -2.73
N MET A 50 8.00 14.65 -1.61
CA MET A 50 7.72 14.11 -0.28
C MET A 50 6.23 13.94 -0.06
N ALA A 51 5.85 12.85 0.59
CA ALA A 51 4.48 12.59 1.02
C ALA A 51 4.21 13.29 2.35
N TRP A 52 2.94 13.50 2.63
CA TRP A 52 2.47 13.96 3.93
C TRP A 52 1.82 12.78 4.66
N GLY A 53 2.47 12.28 5.70
CA GLY A 53 2.00 11.09 6.38
C GLY A 53 2.82 10.69 7.58
N ASP A 54 2.55 9.48 8.06
CA ASP A 54 3.25 8.84 9.16
C ASP A 54 4.12 7.71 8.60
N ALA A 55 5.44 7.87 8.68
CA ALA A 55 6.40 6.94 8.07
C ALA A 55 6.24 5.52 8.63
N ASP A 56 6.02 5.36 9.93
CA ASP A 56 5.90 4.04 10.56
C ASP A 56 4.61 3.34 10.12
N GLN A 57 3.50 4.06 10.02
CA GLN A 57 2.23 3.51 9.55
C GLN A 57 2.32 3.15 8.06
N LEU A 58 2.93 4.01 7.25
CA LEU A 58 3.13 3.72 5.82
C LEU A 58 4.07 2.54 5.60
N LEU A 59 5.10 2.41 6.43
CA LEU A 59 5.97 1.21 6.42
C LEU A 59 5.14 -0.06 6.67
N GLN A 60 4.25 -0.03 7.65
CA GLN A 60 3.39 -1.17 7.95
C GLN A 60 2.47 -1.52 6.78
N VAL A 61 1.91 -0.51 6.11
CA VAL A 61 1.11 -0.72 4.89
C VAL A 61 1.92 -1.49 3.84
N VAL A 62 3.11 -1.00 3.54
CA VAL A 62 3.96 -1.62 2.51
C VAL A 62 4.38 -3.02 2.91
N LEU A 63 4.78 -3.23 4.16
CA LEU A 63 5.12 -4.57 4.66
C LEU A 63 3.96 -5.55 4.51
N ASN A 64 2.74 -5.13 4.85
CA ASN A 64 1.56 -5.97 4.73
C ASN A 64 1.27 -6.34 3.26
N LEU A 65 1.42 -5.39 2.34
CA LEU A 65 1.23 -5.64 0.91
C LEU A 65 2.31 -6.57 0.35
N LEU A 66 3.57 -6.39 0.74
CA LEU A 66 4.68 -7.26 0.33
C LEU A 66 4.51 -8.67 0.88
N LYS A 67 4.07 -8.78 2.14
CA LYS A 67 3.78 -10.08 2.76
C LYS A 67 2.67 -10.81 2.03
N ASN A 68 1.59 -10.09 1.71
CA ASN A 68 0.46 -10.65 0.96
C ASN A 68 0.91 -11.18 -0.41
N ALA A 69 1.70 -10.40 -1.13
CA ALA A 69 2.24 -10.79 -2.43
C ALA A 69 3.16 -12.02 -2.32
N SER A 70 4.01 -12.05 -1.30
CA SER A 70 4.95 -13.16 -1.07
C SER A 70 4.24 -14.46 -0.72
N GLU A 71 3.16 -14.39 0.05
CA GLU A 71 2.35 -15.56 0.42
C GLU A 71 1.50 -16.07 -0.74
N ALA A 72 1.11 -15.20 -1.67
CA ALA A 72 0.37 -15.58 -2.88
C ALA A 72 1.26 -16.27 -3.92
N ALA A 73 2.56 -16.07 -3.85
CA ALA A 73 3.51 -16.64 -4.80
C ALA A 73 3.70 -18.13 -4.59
N ASP A 74 4.16 -18.80 -5.66
CA ASP A 74 4.63 -20.18 -5.59
C ASP A 74 5.80 -20.28 -4.59
N PRO A 75 5.91 -21.37 -3.80
CA PRO A 75 7.04 -21.55 -2.87
C PRO A 75 8.43 -21.49 -3.51
N VAL A 76 8.54 -21.77 -4.81
CA VAL A 76 9.81 -21.60 -5.56
C VAL A 76 10.16 -20.14 -5.78
N GLY A 77 9.21 -19.22 -5.61
CA GLY A 77 9.41 -17.81 -5.76
C GLY A 77 8.50 -17.18 -6.81
N GLY A 78 8.57 -15.88 -6.90
CA GLY A 78 7.84 -15.06 -7.85
C GLY A 78 8.45 -13.68 -7.91
N THR A 79 7.82 -12.79 -8.65
CA THR A 79 8.31 -11.43 -8.86
C THR A 79 7.31 -10.43 -8.29
N ILE A 80 7.81 -9.50 -7.48
CA ILE A 80 7.09 -8.32 -7.03
C ILE A 80 7.73 -7.11 -7.70
N ARG A 81 6.91 -6.25 -8.30
CA ARG A 81 7.37 -4.95 -8.81
C ARG A 81 6.78 -3.87 -7.93
N ILE A 82 7.65 -2.95 -7.47
CA ILE A 82 7.25 -1.75 -6.75
C ILE A 82 7.50 -0.58 -7.68
N ARG A 83 6.44 0.13 -8.06
CA ARG A 83 6.51 1.27 -8.96
C ARG A 83 6.02 2.52 -8.25
N THR A 84 6.73 3.65 -8.44
CA THR A 84 6.26 4.96 -8.00
C THR A 84 6.16 5.90 -9.18
N PHE A 85 5.17 6.79 -9.17
CA PHE A 85 4.99 7.79 -10.19
C PHE A 85 4.11 8.94 -9.69
N TYR A 86 4.13 10.04 -10.40
CA TYR A 86 3.34 11.22 -10.08
C TYR A 86 2.18 11.35 -11.05
N GLU A 87 0.95 11.48 -10.52
CA GLU A 87 -0.27 11.63 -11.31
C GLU A 87 -0.97 12.94 -10.93
N HIS A 88 -0.79 13.99 -11.74
CA HIS A 88 -1.28 15.34 -11.43
C HIS A 88 -2.79 15.43 -11.26
N SER A 89 -3.53 14.61 -12.01
CA SER A 89 -4.97 14.75 -12.13
C SER A 89 -5.75 13.85 -11.21
N PHE A 90 -5.07 13.00 -10.45
CA PHE A 90 -5.78 12.06 -9.59
C PHE A 90 -6.42 12.79 -8.39
N ARG A 91 -7.74 12.80 -8.37
CA ARG A 91 -8.54 13.41 -7.30
C ARG A 91 -9.49 12.40 -6.72
N LEU A 92 -9.55 12.36 -5.40
CA LEU A 92 -10.61 11.66 -4.69
C LEU A 92 -11.73 12.66 -4.43
N ARG A 93 -12.89 12.46 -5.07
CA ARG A 93 -14.08 13.29 -4.85
C ARG A 93 -14.80 12.84 -3.59
N ARG A 94 -15.16 13.82 -2.77
CA ARG A 94 -15.97 13.61 -1.58
C ARG A 94 -17.45 13.84 -1.90
N SER A 95 -18.34 13.34 -1.03
CA SER A 95 -19.78 13.48 -1.16
C SER A 95 -20.25 14.94 -1.15
N ASP A 96 -19.47 15.85 -0.58
CA ASP A 96 -19.76 17.29 -0.54
C ASP A 96 -19.36 18.04 -1.82
N GLY A 97 -18.85 17.33 -2.83
CA GLY A 97 -18.38 17.90 -4.10
C GLY A 97 -16.93 18.38 -4.06
N SER A 98 -16.28 18.42 -2.91
CA SER A 98 -14.86 18.74 -2.81
C SER A 98 -14.01 17.59 -3.31
N GLY A 99 -12.78 17.88 -3.76
CA GLY A 99 -11.83 16.89 -4.19
C GLY A 99 -10.49 17.08 -3.50
N LYS A 100 -9.84 15.97 -3.17
CA LYS A 100 -8.47 15.99 -2.64
C LYS A 100 -7.53 15.43 -3.69
N LEU A 101 -6.46 16.19 -3.99
CA LEU A 101 -5.40 15.71 -4.87
C LEU A 101 -4.55 14.66 -4.16
N LEU A 102 -4.39 13.52 -4.80
CA LEU A 102 -3.56 12.42 -4.32
C LEU A 102 -2.58 12.04 -5.43
N PRO A 103 -1.58 12.91 -5.71
CA PRO A 103 -0.73 12.73 -6.88
C PRO A 103 0.36 11.69 -6.73
N LEU A 104 0.71 11.31 -5.51
CA LEU A 104 1.79 10.35 -5.26
C LEU A 104 1.23 8.94 -5.36
N GLN A 105 1.76 8.16 -6.31
CA GLN A 105 1.26 6.83 -6.59
C GLN A 105 2.32 5.78 -6.28
N ILE A 106 1.91 4.72 -5.58
CA ILE A 106 2.71 3.51 -5.36
C ILE A 106 1.90 2.34 -5.88
N GLU A 107 2.48 1.55 -6.78
CA GLU A 107 1.91 0.30 -7.21
C GLU A 107 2.79 -0.85 -6.74
N ILE A 108 2.17 -1.86 -6.12
CA ILE A 108 2.83 -3.10 -5.73
C ILE A 108 2.12 -4.21 -6.49
N SER A 109 2.81 -4.81 -7.45
CA SER A 109 2.26 -5.86 -8.29
C SER A 109 3.01 -7.17 -8.11
N ASP A 110 2.27 -8.26 -8.19
CA ASP A 110 2.83 -9.61 -8.14
C ASP A 110 2.34 -10.44 -9.32
N ASP A 111 3.05 -11.52 -9.62
CA ASP A 111 2.77 -12.44 -10.70
C ASP A 111 2.08 -13.73 -10.22
N GLY A 112 1.44 -13.67 -9.06
CA GLY A 112 0.72 -14.79 -8.48
C GLY A 112 -0.58 -15.13 -9.19
N PRO A 113 -1.36 -16.07 -8.63
CA PRO A 113 -2.58 -16.57 -9.28
C PRO A 113 -3.73 -15.58 -9.37
N GLY A 114 -3.63 -14.45 -8.70
CA GLY A 114 -4.71 -13.47 -8.60
C GLY A 114 -5.63 -13.75 -7.42
N LEU A 115 -6.55 -12.81 -7.18
CA LEU A 115 -7.54 -12.94 -6.11
C LEU A 115 -8.74 -13.76 -6.61
N PRO A 116 -9.31 -14.62 -5.76
CA PRO A 116 -10.58 -15.26 -6.08
C PRO A 116 -11.68 -14.22 -6.30
N ASP A 117 -12.54 -14.44 -7.31
CA ASP A 117 -13.65 -13.53 -7.61
C ASP A 117 -14.59 -13.36 -6.41
N SER A 118 -14.74 -14.41 -5.60
CA SER A 118 -15.62 -14.42 -4.44
C SER A 118 -15.26 -13.44 -3.35
N ILE A 119 -13.99 -12.97 -3.29
CA ILE A 119 -13.52 -12.08 -2.23
C ILE A 119 -12.98 -10.75 -2.76
N ARG A 120 -12.90 -10.58 -4.08
CA ARG A 120 -12.25 -9.40 -4.69
C ARG A 120 -12.85 -8.08 -4.21
N ASP A 121 -14.19 -7.98 -4.15
CA ASP A 121 -14.88 -6.76 -3.78
C ASP A 121 -14.79 -6.47 -2.28
N ASP A 122 -14.55 -7.48 -1.46
CA ASP A 122 -14.54 -7.40 0.00
C ASP A 122 -13.14 -7.57 0.60
N ILE A 123 -12.09 -7.51 -0.25
CA ILE A 123 -10.72 -7.85 0.16
C ILE A 123 -10.17 -6.99 1.31
N PHE A 124 -10.71 -5.78 1.49
CA PHE A 124 -10.29 -4.87 2.55
C PHE A 124 -11.14 -4.98 3.82
N ASP A 125 -12.18 -5.80 3.81
CA ASP A 125 -13.01 -6.01 5.00
C ASP A 125 -12.27 -6.92 5.99
N PRO A 126 -12.49 -6.74 7.30
CA PRO A 126 -11.89 -7.62 8.31
C PRO A 126 -12.25 -9.09 8.10
N PHE A 127 -11.29 -9.97 8.34
CA PHE A 127 -11.43 -11.43 8.28
C PHE A 127 -11.69 -12.02 6.89
N VAL A 128 -11.66 -11.21 5.82
CA VAL A 128 -11.73 -11.72 4.45
C VAL A 128 -10.34 -12.13 4.00
N SER A 129 -10.18 -13.37 3.55
CA SER A 129 -8.93 -13.89 3.04
C SER A 129 -9.17 -14.99 2.01
N GLY A 130 -8.39 -14.97 0.93
CA GLY A 130 -8.37 -16.04 -0.08
C GLY A 130 -7.43 -17.18 0.29
N ARG A 131 -6.77 -17.13 1.45
CA ARG A 131 -5.84 -18.13 1.92
C ARG A 131 -6.37 -18.85 3.15
N GLU A 132 -6.13 -20.15 3.20
CA GLU A 132 -6.61 -21.03 4.26
C GLU A 132 -6.11 -20.59 5.66
N ASN A 133 -4.88 -20.08 5.74
CA ASN A 133 -4.26 -19.66 6.99
C ASN A 133 -4.22 -18.14 7.17
N GLY A 134 -4.91 -17.38 6.30
CA GLY A 134 -4.95 -15.93 6.39
C GLY A 134 -5.92 -15.47 7.47
N THR A 135 -5.51 -14.46 8.27
CA THR A 135 -6.37 -13.86 9.29
C THR A 135 -7.39 -12.88 8.72
N GLY A 136 -7.15 -12.34 7.52
CA GLY A 136 -7.98 -11.32 6.90
C GLY A 136 -7.85 -9.93 7.53
N LEU A 137 -6.90 -9.72 8.44
CA LEU A 137 -6.71 -8.45 9.15
C LEU A 137 -5.68 -7.54 8.49
N GLY A 138 -4.72 -8.11 7.73
CA GLY A 138 -3.65 -7.33 7.13
C GLY A 138 -4.15 -6.27 6.15
N LEU A 139 -5.05 -6.63 5.25
CA LEU A 139 -5.62 -5.69 4.27
C LEU A 139 -6.64 -4.74 4.89
N ALA A 140 -7.38 -5.16 5.91
CA ALA A 140 -8.26 -4.28 6.66
C ALA A 140 -7.46 -3.19 7.38
N LEU A 141 -6.32 -3.54 7.96
CA LEU A 141 -5.41 -2.58 8.59
C LEU A 141 -4.82 -1.62 7.56
N VAL A 142 -4.41 -2.12 6.39
CA VAL A 142 -3.94 -1.29 5.28
C VAL A 142 -5.01 -0.27 4.89
N SER A 143 -6.24 -0.71 4.70
CA SER A 143 -7.36 0.16 4.34
C SER A 143 -7.60 1.24 5.41
N LYS A 144 -7.54 0.87 6.69
CA LYS A 144 -7.71 1.82 7.80
C LYS A 144 -6.61 2.87 7.80
N ILE A 145 -5.35 2.46 7.69
CA ILE A 145 -4.21 3.39 7.70
C ILE A 145 -4.31 4.37 6.52
N ILE A 146 -4.61 3.87 5.33
CA ILE A 146 -4.73 4.71 4.14
C ILE A 146 -5.91 5.67 4.27
N ALA A 147 -7.03 5.24 4.82
CA ALA A 147 -8.18 6.13 5.10
C ALA A 147 -7.82 7.22 6.12
N ASP A 148 -7.08 6.87 7.17
CA ASP A 148 -6.62 7.83 8.18
C ASP A 148 -5.64 8.86 7.59
N HIS A 149 -4.92 8.49 6.53
CA HIS A 149 -4.07 9.39 5.74
C HIS A 149 -4.85 10.20 4.70
N GLN A 150 -6.17 10.01 4.62
CA GLN A 150 -7.03 10.59 3.57
C GLN A 150 -6.55 10.23 2.17
N GLY A 151 -5.93 9.07 2.05
CA GLY A 151 -5.47 8.50 0.80
C GLY A 151 -6.50 7.57 0.16
N TRP A 152 -6.09 6.88 -0.87
CA TRP A 152 -6.91 5.92 -1.59
C TRP A 152 -6.13 4.64 -1.84
N ILE A 153 -6.79 3.50 -1.74
CA ILE A 153 -6.23 2.22 -2.14
C ILE A 153 -7.19 1.52 -3.10
N SER A 154 -6.64 0.94 -4.14
CA SER A 154 -7.38 0.13 -5.09
C SER A 154 -6.62 -1.14 -5.43
N VAL A 155 -7.34 -2.14 -5.93
CA VAL A 155 -6.77 -3.40 -6.37
C VAL A 155 -7.36 -3.79 -7.72
N THR A 156 -6.49 -4.25 -8.62
CA THR A 156 -6.88 -4.95 -9.84
C THR A 156 -6.23 -6.32 -9.81
N SER A 157 -6.95 -7.35 -10.22
CA SER A 157 -6.44 -8.70 -10.16
C SER A 157 -6.95 -9.54 -11.32
N GLU A 158 -6.03 -10.25 -11.93
CA GLU A 158 -6.28 -11.28 -12.94
C GLU A 158 -5.26 -12.40 -12.73
N PRO A 159 -5.48 -13.60 -13.29
CA PRO A 159 -4.47 -14.66 -13.20
C PRO A 159 -3.12 -14.18 -13.73
N GLY A 160 -2.08 -14.28 -12.90
CA GLY A 160 -0.73 -13.87 -13.27
C GLY A 160 -0.38 -12.43 -12.94
N LYS A 161 -1.35 -11.62 -12.48
CA LYS A 161 -1.07 -10.23 -12.11
C LYS A 161 -2.09 -9.64 -11.13
N THR A 162 -1.62 -9.29 -9.94
CA THR A 162 -2.39 -8.52 -8.96
C THR A 162 -1.66 -7.22 -8.67
N VAL A 163 -2.36 -6.10 -8.73
CA VAL A 163 -1.80 -4.77 -8.50
C VAL A 163 -2.58 -4.08 -7.39
N PHE A 164 -1.89 -3.75 -6.30
CA PHE A 164 -2.38 -2.82 -5.29
C PHE A 164 -1.81 -1.43 -5.58
N ARG A 165 -2.69 -0.43 -5.66
CA ARG A 165 -2.29 0.94 -5.92
C ARG A 165 -2.67 1.82 -4.74
N LEU A 166 -1.67 2.53 -4.20
CA LEU A 166 -1.84 3.53 -3.15
C LEU A 166 -1.74 4.91 -3.77
N SER A 167 -2.67 5.79 -3.41
CA SER A 167 -2.64 7.19 -3.83
C SER A 167 -2.59 8.07 -2.59
N LEU A 168 -1.57 8.90 -2.50
CA LEU A 168 -1.23 9.67 -1.30
C LEU A 168 -1.05 11.14 -1.63
N SER A 169 -1.27 11.98 -0.61
CA SER A 169 -1.07 13.41 -0.72
C SER A 169 0.41 13.78 -0.56
N ARG A 170 0.83 14.80 -1.29
CA ARG A 170 2.14 15.40 -1.09
C ARG A 170 2.11 16.38 0.09
N VAL A 171 3.28 16.76 0.55
CA VAL A 171 3.42 17.81 1.57
C VAL A 171 2.68 19.06 1.12
N PRO A 172 1.83 19.66 1.99
CA PRO A 172 1.14 20.91 1.65
C PRO A 172 2.14 22.01 1.29
N THR A 173 1.87 22.72 0.17
CA THR A 173 2.64 23.89 -0.19
C THR A 173 2.16 25.07 0.66
N THR A 174 3.05 25.65 1.46
CA THR A 174 2.74 26.88 2.18
C THR A 174 2.56 28.00 1.16
N PRO A 175 1.44 28.74 1.17
CA PRO A 175 1.30 29.90 0.32
C PRO A 175 2.46 30.85 0.59
N LYS A 176 3.18 31.23 -0.47
CA LYS A 176 4.21 32.25 -0.32
C LYS A 176 3.53 33.52 0.21
N ALA A 177 3.99 34.00 1.36
CA ALA A 177 3.58 35.31 1.84
C ALA A 177 3.90 36.35 0.77
N ARG A 178 2.89 37.12 0.37
CA ARG A 178 3.06 38.21 -0.58
C ARG A 178 3.70 39.42 0.11
#